data_31e3685976e4e442300d4b04adc62f0b
#
_entry.id   31e3685976e4e442300d4b04adc62f0b
#
_cell.length_a   1.000
_cell.length_b   1.000
_cell.length_c   1.000
_cell.angle_alpha   90.00
_cell.angle_beta   90.00
_cell.angle_gamma   90.00
#
_symmetry.space_group_name_H-M   'P 1'
#
loop_
_entity.id
_entity.type
_entity.pdbx_description
1 polymer ?
#
loop_
_entity_poly.entity_id
_entity_poly.type
_entity_poly.pdbx_seq_one_letter_code
_entity_poly.pdbx_strand_id
1 'polypeptide(L)'
;TTQVCAFYEAEYSVEKIDPALLQKLASPKAISELQLPPPNPYLANEYSLILPETGFNVPNKLVDNGGYRFWFAQDQQFHSPKGDIYISFDVAEFSDSLLAVAAKRIWLGALNDYLQAKYYRAEIAGLHYRIYGHQAGFTLHTRGFTNQQTLLANQLLAAVLDFIPDEKTFEHHKALQIQSLHNSLLNKPTNRLFSRLSVLIQRNTQAPVELLDVIDSITFEQMLNC
;
A
#
# COMPACT_ATOMS: atom_id res chain seq x y z
N THR A 1 -41.85 10.75 -12.46
CA THR A 1 -41.43 11.63 -13.58
C THR A 1 -39.92 11.58 -13.65
N THR A 2 -39.38 11.07 -14.76
CA THR A 2 -37.92 11.00 -14.98
C THR A 2 -37.41 12.41 -15.30
N GLN A 3 -36.31 12.80 -14.67
CA GLN A 3 -35.58 14.05 -14.90
C GLN A 3 -34.20 13.73 -15.44
N VAL A 4 -33.56 14.66 -16.11
CA VAL A 4 -32.18 14.49 -16.62
C VAL A 4 -31.30 15.48 -15.88
N CYS A 5 -30.20 14.96 -15.31
CA CYS A 5 -29.17 15.78 -14.67
C CYS A 5 -28.47 16.62 -15.73
N ALA A 6 -28.51 17.94 -15.58
CA ALA A 6 -27.95 18.87 -16.56
C ALA A 6 -26.43 18.76 -16.75
N PHE A 7 -25.71 18.19 -15.79
CA PHE A 7 -24.24 18.08 -15.82
C PHE A 7 -23.73 16.73 -16.36
N TYR A 8 -24.38 15.64 -15.95
CA TYR A 8 -23.97 14.28 -16.34
C TYR A 8 -24.86 13.65 -17.40
N GLU A 9 -25.92 14.33 -17.83
CA GLU A 9 -26.95 13.82 -18.76
C GLU A 9 -27.56 12.47 -18.30
N ALA A 10 -27.44 12.17 -17.00
CA ALA A 10 -27.97 10.96 -16.40
C ALA A 10 -29.48 11.15 -16.08
N GLU A 11 -30.26 10.15 -16.45
CA GLU A 11 -31.68 10.11 -16.07
C GLU A 11 -31.83 9.75 -14.60
N TYR A 12 -32.69 10.45 -13.87
CA TYR A 12 -33.01 10.13 -12.48
C TYR A 12 -34.50 10.38 -12.18
N SER A 13 -35.01 9.68 -11.17
CA SER A 13 -36.36 9.94 -10.63
C SER A 13 -36.26 10.32 -9.16
N VAL A 14 -37.16 11.20 -8.74
CA VAL A 14 -37.33 11.58 -7.33
C VAL A 14 -38.68 11.07 -6.87
N GLU A 15 -38.67 10.17 -5.92
CA GLU A 15 -39.86 9.58 -5.34
C GLU A 15 -39.95 9.89 -3.84
N LYS A 16 -41.14 10.09 -3.33
CA LYS A 16 -41.36 10.24 -1.89
C LYS A 16 -41.18 8.89 -1.22
N ILE A 17 -40.40 8.86 -0.15
CA ILE A 17 -40.28 7.68 0.68
C ILE A 17 -41.60 7.34 1.33
N ASP A 18 -41.98 6.07 1.34
CA ASP A 18 -43.20 5.56 1.99
C ASP A 18 -43.23 6.03 3.46
N PRO A 19 -44.33 6.68 3.89
CA PRO A 19 -44.53 7.13 5.27
C PRO A 19 -44.34 6.01 6.30
N ALA A 20 -44.76 4.79 5.99
CA ALA A 20 -44.57 3.63 6.86
C ALA A 20 -43.07 3.27 7.03
N LEU A 21 -42.26 3.40 5.97
CA LEU A 21 -40.82 3.22 6.03
C LEU A 21 -40.14 4.35 6.86
N LEU A 22 -40.59 5.63 6.64
CA LEU A 22 -40.07 6.74 7.43
C LEU A 22 -40.36 6.56 8.93
N GLN A 23 -41.54 6.07 9.30
CA GLN A 23 -41.87 5.79 10.69
C GLN A 23 -40.98 4.65 11.29
N LYS A 24 -40.71 3.60 10.52
CA LYS A 24 -39.75 2.54 10.94
C LYS A 24 -38.32 3.06 11.11
N LEU A 25 -37.88 3.94 10.23
CA LEU A 25 -36.55 4.57 10.30
C LEU A 25 -36.43 5.56 11.45
N ALA A 26 -37.51 6.28 11.81
CA ALA A 26 -37.51 7.21 12.91
C ALA A 26 -37.44 6.54 14.29
N SER A 27 -37.89 5.28 14.39
CA SER A 27 -37.86 4.52 15.63
C SER A 27 -37.28 3.09 15.38
N PRO A 28 -36.00 2.99 15.04
CA PRO A 28 -35.38 1.70 14.75
C PRO A 28 -35.35 0.83 16.03
N LYS A 29 -35.67 -0.46 15.89
CA LYS A 29 -35.45 -1.40 16.97
C LYS A 29 -33.94 -1.57 17.21
N ALA A 30 -33.55 -1.58 18.46
CA ALA A 30 -32.16 -1.92 18.81
C ALA A 30 -31.82 -3.33 18.33
N ILE A 31 -30.71 -3.46 17.62
CA ILE A 31 -30.16 -4.74 17.16
C ILE A 31 -28.89 -4.97 17.98
N SER A 32 -28.86 -6.05 18.73
CA SER A 32 -27.77 -6.37 19.69
C SER A 32 -26.42 -6.54 19.02
N GLU A 33 -26.43 -6.99 17.75
CA GLU A 33 -25.26 -7.22 16.93
C GLU A 33 -24.66 -5.91 16.35
N LEU A 34 -25.44 -4.82 16.34
CA LEU A 34 -24.96 -3.52 15.87
C LEU A 34 -24.37 -2.73 17.02
N GLN A 35 -23.06 -2.62 17.02
CA GLN A 35 -22.29 -1.87 17.99
C GLN A 35 -21.54 -0.70 17.33
N LEU A 36 -21.30 0.36 18.08
CA LEU A 36 -20.39 1.40 17.64
C LEU A 36 -18.98 0.83 17.48
N PRO A 37 -18.23 1.23 16.44
CA PRO A 37 -16.85 0.82 16.31
C PRO A 37 -16.05 1.28 17.55
N PRO A 38 -15.06 0.51 17.99
CA PRO A 38 -14.21 0.92 19.10
C PRO A 38 -13.43 2.20 18.74
N PRO A 39 -12.96 3.00 19.71
CA PRO A 39 -12.14 4.18 19.46
C PRO A 39 -10.97 3.88 18.53
N ASN A 40 -10.69 4.78 17.58
CA ASN A 40 -9.61 4.58 16.60
C ASN A 40 -8.26 4.94 17.24
N PRO A 41 -7.31 3.98 17.40
CA PRO A 41 -6.03 4.21 18.06
C PRO A 41 -5.06 5.10 17.26
N TYR A 42 -5.35 5.32 15.98
CA TYR A 42 -4.49 6.10 15.08
C TYR A 42 -4.86 7.59 15.03
N LEU A 43 -5.95 8.01 15.69
CA LEU A 43 -6.28 9.43 15.76
C LEU A 43 -5.19 10.18 16.52
N ALA A 44 -4.62 11.18 15.87
CA ALA A 44 -3.69 12.08 16.54
C ALA A 44 -4.42 12.88 17.63
N ASN A 45 -3.86 12.92 18.81
CA ASN A 45 -4.35 13.69 19.96
C ASN A 45 -3.45 14.88 20.29
N GLU A 46 -2.31 15.01 19.60
CA GLU A 46 -1.36 16.09 19.72
C GLU A 46 -0.86 16.53 18.35
N TYR A 47 -0.80 17.84 18.14
CA TYR A 47 -0.40 18.48 16.87
C TYR A 47 0.69 19.53 17.08
N SER A 48 1.39 19.49 18.21
CA SER A 48 2.49 20.41 18.50
C SER A 48 3.60 20.26 17.48
N LEU A 49 4.13 21.41 17.04
CA LEU A 49 5.24 21.48 16.13
C LEU A 49 6.56 21.44 16.91
N ILE A 50 7.43 20.52 16.54
CA ILE A 50 8.82 20.56 16.96
C ILE A 50 9.53 21.50 15.98
N LEU A 51 9.84 22.72 16.44
CA LEU A 51 10.57 23.68 15.61
C LEU A 51 11.99 23.15 15.35
N PRO A 52 12.50 23.29 14.11
CA PRO A 52 13.82 22.80 13.78
C PRO A 52 14.90 23.58 14.52
N GLU A 53 15.78 22.86 15.17
CA GLU A 53 17.10 23.39 15.50
C GLU A 53 17.88 23.58 14.19
N THR A 54 18.48 24.72 14.02
CA THR A 54 19.12 25.22 12.80
C THR A 54 19.85 24.19 11.93
N GLY A 55 19.62 24.22 10.63
CA GLY A 55 20.68 23.91 9.65
C GLY A 55 20.53 22.67 8.77
N PHE A 56 19.44 21.88 8.83
CA PHE A 56 19.34 20.65 8.01
C PHE A 56 18.45 20.84 6.78
N ASN A 57 19.02 21.36 5.70
CA ASN A 57 18.34 21.44 4.40
C ASN A 57 18.38 20.12 3.61
N VAL A 58 19.13 19.13 4.09
CA VAL A 58 19.29 17.81 3.49
C VAL A 58 19.25 16.73 4.59
N PRO A 59 18.84 15.49 4.27
CA PRO A 59 18.86 14.43 5.25
C PRO A 59 20.27 14.17 5.80
N ASN A 60 20.36 14.09 7.12
CA ASN A 60 21.59 13.73 7.82
C ASN A 60 21.62 12.27 8.17
N LYS A 61 22.75 11.62 7.93
CA LYS A 61 22.98 10.26 8.37
C LYS A 61 23.32 10.27 9.86
N LEU A 62 22.38 9.83 10.70
CA LEU A 62 22.52 9.75 12.15
C LEU A 62 23.15 8.43 12.60
N VAL A 63 22.89 7.33 11.90
CA VAL A 63 23.43 6.00 12.20
C VAL A 63 23.91 5.33 10.93
N ASP A 64 25.06 4.66 11.03
CA ASP A 64 25.59 3.75 10.02
C ASP A 64 26.44 2.67 10.74
N ASN A 65 25.88 1.50 10.89
CA ASN A 65 26.54 0.42 11.65
C ASN A 65 26.82 -0.84 10.80
N GLY A 66 26.74 -0.72 9.46
CA GLY A 66 26.92 -1.83 8.52
C GLY A 66 25.69 -2.74 8.35
N GLY A 67 24.79 -2.78 9.31
CA GLY A 67 23.54 -3.52 9.21
C GLY A 67 22.35 -2.63 8.81
N TYR A 68 22.34 -1.39 9.24
CA TYR A 68 21.32 -0.42 8.84
C TYR A 68 21.89 1.01 8.82
N ARG A 69 21.22 1.87 8.08
CA ARG A 69 21.49 3.31 8.01
C ARG A 69 20.22 4.08 8.37
N PHE A 70 20.38 5.05 9.25
CA PHE A 70 19.28 5.94 9.61
C PHE A 70 19.59 7.35 9.17
N TRP A 71 18.68 7.92 8.38
CA TRP A 71 18.74 9.30 7.88
C TRP A 71 17.57 10.06 8.44
N PHE A 72 17.81 11.30 8.84
CA PHE A 72 16.80 12.20 9.35
C PHE A 72 16.86 13.55 8.63
N ALA A 73 15.68 14.07 8.26
CA ALA A 73 15.49 15.42 7.76
C ALA A 73 14.30 16.04 8.48
N GLN A 74 14.41 17.29 8.88
CA GLN A 74 13.31 18.03 9.46
C GLN A 74 12.79 19.07 8.47
N ASP A 75 11.45 19.13 8.29
CA ASP A 75 10.82 20.13 7.44
C ASP A 75 11.05 21.54 8.02
N GLN A 76 11.60 22.43 7.20
CA GLN A 76 11.88 23.83 7.54
C GLN A 76 10.98 24.80 6.78
N GLN A 77 10.14 24.28 5.87
CA GLN A 77 9.36 25.11 4.96
C GLN A 77 7.89 25.20 5.34
N PHE A 78 7.27 24.06 5.65
CA PHE A 78 5.81 23.99 5.80
C PHE A 78 5.36 24.02 7.26
N HIS A 79 6.22 23.72 8.21
CA HIS A 79 5.92 23.67 9.64
C HIS A 79 4.64 22.88 9.94
N SER A 80 4.53 21.68 9.35
CA SER A 80 3.38 20.81 9.50
C SER A 80 3.64 19.71 10.54
N PRO A 81 2.66 19.35 11.39
CA PRO A 81 2.78 18.22 12.32
C PRO A 81 2.69 16.86 11.62
N LYS A 82 3.19 16.78 10.40
CA LYS A 82 3.17 15.58 9.56
C LYS A 82 4.59 15.20 9.18
N GLY A 83 4.79 13.91 8.95
CA GLY A 83 6.08 13.37 8.54
C GLY A 83 5.93 12.19 7.59
N ASP A 84 7.04 11.80 7.03
CA ASP A 84 7.20 10.62 6.20
C ASP A 84 8.27 9.71 6.82
N ILE A 85 8.00 8.42 6.95
CA ILE A 85 8.96 7.41 7.38
C ILE A 85 9.12 6.40 6.24
N TYR A 86 10.34 6.26 5.76
CA TYR A 86 10.71 5.26 4.74
C TYR A 86 11.60 4.22 5.41
N ILE A 87 11.21 2.95 5.32
CA ILE A 87 12.00 1.81 5.78
C ILE A 87 12.22 0.91 4.57
N SER A 88 13.44 0.94 4.05
CA SER A 88 13.83 0.14 2.89
C SER A 88 14.57 -1.10 3.33
N PHE A 89 14.15 -2.24 2.81
CA PHE A 89 14.78 -3.54 3.00
C PHE A 89 15.48 -3.93 1.70
N ASP A 90 16.80 -3.96 1.74
CA ASP A 90 17.63 -4.47 0.66
C ASP A 90 17.98 -5.93 0.97
N VAL A 91 17.38 -6.85 0.22
CA VAL A 91 17.51 -8.29 0.39
C VAL A 91 18.03 -8.86 -0.93
N ALA A 92 19.29 -9.32 -0.93
CA ALA A 92 19.95 -9.79 -2.15
C ALA A 92 19.15 -10.92 -2.80
N GLU A 93 18.66 -11.85 -2.00
CA GLU A 93 17.90 -13.03 -2.41
C GLU A 93 16.66 -12.67 -3.22
N PHE A 94 16.06 -11.50 -2.98
CA PHE A 94 14.86 -11.03 -3.72
C PHE A 94 15.13 -10.58 -5.16
N SER A 95 16.38 -10.55 -5.56
CA SER A 95 16.80 -10.15 -6.92
C SER A 95 17.71 -11.15 -7.63
N ASP A 96 18.10 -12.23 -6.95
CA ASP A 96 19.08 -13.19 -7.46
C ASP A 96 18.57 -14.08 -8.60
N SER A 97 17.24 -14.24 -8.70
CA SER A 97 16.64 -15.06 -9.74
C SER A 97 15.28 -14.49 -10.19
N LEU A 98 14.85 -14.88 -11.38
CA LEU A 98 13.49 -14.56 -11.86
C LEU A 98 12.43 -15.18 -10.93
N LEU A 99 12.70 -16.34 -10.35
CA LEU A 99 11.80 -16.99 -9.40
C LEU A 99 11.61 -16.14 -8.15
N ALA A 100 12.69 -15.63 -7.56
CA ALA A 100 12.64 -14.78 -6.38
C ALA A 100 11.92 -13.45 -6.66
N VAL A 101 12.13 -12.86 -7.86
CA VAL A 101 11.38 -11.66 -8.28
C VAL A 101 9.89 -11.95 -8.45
N ALA A 102 9.54 -13.09 -9.01
CA ALA A 102 8.14 -13.54 -9.16
C ALA A 102 7.49 -13.76 -7.78
N ALA A 103 8.15 -14.51 -6.91
CA ALA A 103 7.73 -14.77 -5.53
C ALA A 103 7.48 -13.46 -4.76
N LYS A 104 8.46 -12.54 -4.78
CA LYS A 104 8.36 -11.22 -4.16
C LYS A 104 7.13 -10.44 -4.65
N ARG A 105 6.85 -10.43 -5.96
CA ARG A 105 5.71 -9.71 -6.52
C ARG A 105 4.38 -10.26 -6.04
N ILE A 106 4.23 -11.58 -6.01
CA ILE A 106 3.02 -12.25 -5.52
C ILE A 106 2.85 -11.97 -4.03
N TRP A 107 3.92 -12.17 -3.24
CA TRP A 107 3.92 -11.92 -1.80
C TRP A 107 3.58 -10.46 -1.45
N LEU A 108 4.17 -9.48 -2.12
CA LEU A 108 3.86 -8.05 -1.91
C LEU A 108 2.39 -7.72 -2.25
N GLY A 109 1.82 -8.34 -3.26
CA GLY A 109 0.40 -8.20 -3.59
C GLY A 109 -0.48 -8.69 -2.44
N ALA A 110 -0.23 -9.91 -1.98
CA ALA A 110 -0.96 -10.53 -0.87
C ALA A 110 -0.79 -9.75 0.44
N LEU A 111 0.43 -9.30 0.73
CA LEU A 111 0.72 -8.48 1.91
C LEU A 111 -0.03 -7.14 1.88
N ASN A 112 -0.08 -6.46 0.74
CA ASN A 112 -0.81 -5.19 0.64
C ASN A 112 -2.30 -5.36 0.94
N ASP A 113 -2.96 -6.40 0.41
CA ASP A 113 -4.37 -6.68 0.68
C ASP A 113 -4.60 -7.01 2.17
N TYR A 114 -3.72 -7.83 2.76
CA TYR A 114 -3.77 -8.14 4.20
C TYR A 114 -3.64 -6.88 5.06
N LEU A 115 -2.67 -6.03 4.76
CA LEU A 115 -2.46 -4.80 5.51
C LEU A 115 -3.62 -3.83 5.34
N GLN A 116 -4.16 -3.68 4.13
CA GLN A 116 -5.30 -2.82 3.87
C GLN A 116 -6.53 -3.24 4.69
N ALA A 117 -6.81 -4.53 4.75
CA ALA A 117 -7.91 -5.03 5.57
C ALA A 117 -7.68 -4.76 7.08
N LYS A 118 -6.45 -4.95 7.56
CA LYS A 118 -6.11 -4.85 8.99
C LYS A 118 -5.96 -3.40 9.47
N TYR A 119 -5.39 -2.53 8.66
CA TYR A 119 -5.00 -1.17 9.06
C TYR A 119 -5.83 -0.07 8.38
N TYR A 120 -6.97 -0.39 7.80
CA TYR A 120 -7.89 0.58 7.17
C TYR A 120 -8.22 1.76 8.10
N ARG A 121 -8.29 1.52 9.42
CA ARG A 121 -8.57 2.56 10.41
C ARG A 121 -7.48 3.63 10.51
N ALA A 122 -6.24 3.30 10.15
CA ALA A 122 -5.15 4.27 10.06
C ALA A 122 -5.40 5.26 8.90
N GLU A 123 -5.84 4.77 7.75
CA GLU A 123 -6.20 5.60 6.59
C GLU A 123 -7.31 6.59 6.94
N ILE A 124 -8.35 6.16 7.64
CA ILE A 124 -9.44 7.05 8.11
C ILE A 124 -8.91 8.12 9.08
N ALA A 125 -7.88 7.81 9.86
CA ALA A 125 -7.26 8.75 10.79
C ALA A 125 -6.26 9.71 10.12
N GLY A 126 -6.06 9.63 8.80
CA GLY A 126 -5.10 10.45 8.06
C GLY A 126 -3.65 9.98 8.18
N LEU A 127 -3.44 8.71 8.57
CA LEU A 127 -2.16 8.01 8.49
C LEU A 127 -2.17 7.08 7.29
N HIS A 128 -1.42 7.41 6.27
CA HIS A 128 -1.30 6.64 5.04
C HIS A 128 -0.07 5.77 5.08
N TYR A 129 -0.12 4.62 4.41
CA TYR A 129 1.03 3.75 4.25
C TYR A 129 1.03 3.09 2.86
N ARG A 130 2.21 2.69 2.43
CA ARG A 130 2.42 1.96 1.18
C ARG A 130 3.55 0.98 1.37
N ILE A 131 3.40 -0.23 0.81
CA ILE A 131 4.50 -1.16 0.62
C ILE A 131 4.65 -1.37 -0.88
N TYR A 132 5.86 -1.18 -1.39
CA TYR A 132 6.16 -1.33 -2.81
C TYR A 132 7.54 -1.95 -3.02
N GLY A 133 7.61 -2.80 -4.04
CA GLY A 133 8.85 -3.44 -4.43
C GLY A 133 9.76 -2.50 -5.21
N HIS A 134 11.05 -2.69 -5.02
CA HIS A 134 12.11 -2.13 -5.85
C HIS A 134 13.10 -3.23 -6.26
N GLN A 135 14.14 -2.89 -7.02
CA GLN A 135 15.07 -3.88 -7.58
C GLN A 135 15.75 -4.73 -6.49
N ALA A 136 16.21 -4.11 -5.40
CA ALA A 136 16.95 -4.79 -4.34
C ALA A 136 16.05 -5.36 -3.22
N GLY A 137 14.73 -5.08 -3.23
CA GLY A 137 13.86 -5.50 -2.14
C GLY A 137 12.51 -4.82 -2.15
N PHE A 138 12.14 -4.21 -1.02
CA PHE A 138 10.90 -3.45 -0.89
C PHE A 138 11.03 -2.32 0.13
N THR A 139 10.15 -1.34 0.03
CA THR A 139 10.09 -0.20 0.95
C THR A 139 8.72 -0.13 1.61
N LEU A 140 8.70 0.00 2.93
CA LEU A 140 7.56 0.43 3.71
C LEU A 140 7.63 1.95 3.88
N HIS A 141 6.59 2.64 3.46
CA HIS A 141 6.47 4.09 3.61
C HIS A 141 5.21 4.41 4.40
N THR A 142 5.34 5.21 5.45
CA THR A 142 4.19 5.78 6.18
C THR A 142 4.21 7.29 6.09
N ARG A 143 3.04 7.90 6.00
CA ARG A 143 2.86 9.35 5.89
C ARG A 143 1.66 9.81 6.68
N GLY A 144 1.77 10.94 7.36
CA GLY A 144 0.65 11.55 8.07
C GLY A 144 1.07 12.24 9.37
N PHE A 145 0.15 12.34 10.32
CA PHE A 145 0.41 12.98 11.60
C PHE A 145 1.46 12.22 12.42
N THR A 146 2.54 12.89 12.82
CA THR A 146 3.70 12.28 13.49
C THR A 146 3.35 11.62 14.82
N ASN A 147 2.34 12.15 15.53
CA ASN A 147 1.94 11.68 16.86
C ASN A 147 1.68 10.15 16.93
N GLN A 148 0.97 9.58 15.95
CA GLN A 148 0.65 8.14 15.92
C GLN A 148 1.40 7.37 14.82
N GLN A 149 2.26 8.03 14.08
CA GLN A 149 2.95 7.43 12.92
C GLN A 149 3.91 6.31 13.33
N THR A 150 4.63 6.47 14.45
CA THR A 150 5.54 5.44 14.97
C THR A 150 4.78 4.19 15.42
N LEU A 151 3.60 4.35 16.02
CA LEU A 151 2.73 3.22 16.37
C LEU A 151 2.36 2.41 15.12
N LEU A 152 1.90 3.10 14.07
CA LEU A 152 1.55 2.46 12.82
C LEU A 152 2.77 1.77 12.18
N ALA A 153 3.91 2.46 12.10
CA ALA A 153 5.12 1.91 11.51
C ALA A 153 5.58 0.62 12.20
N ASN A 154 5.58 0.59 13.53
CA ASN A 154 5.94 -0.61 14.30
C ASN A 154 4.97 -1.77 14.07
N GLN A 155 3.68 -1.49 13.99
CA GLN A 155 2.66 -2.51 13.74
C GLN A 155 2.74 -3.06 12.32
N LEU A 156 3.02 -2.21 11.33
CA LEU A 156 3.25 -2.63 9.94
C LEU A 156 4.52 -3.48 9.83
N LEU A 157 5.61 -3.11 10.51
CA LEU A 157 6.84 -3.91 10.55
C LEU A 157 6.60 -5.30 11.13
N ALA A 158 5.92 -5.38 12.28
CA ALA A 158 5.56 -6.66 12.87
C ALA A 158 4.70 -7.50 11.90
N ALA A 159 3.71 -6.87 11.27
CA ALA A 159 2.86 -7.56 10.31
C ALA A 159 3.61 -8.05 9.07
N VAL A 160 4.60 -7.30 8.58
CA VAL A 160 5.48 -7.72 7.46
C VAL A 160 6.29 -8.97 7.83
N LEU A 161 6.83 -9.01 9.06
CA LEU A 161 7.66 -10.13 9.52
C LEU A 161 6.85 -11.42 9.77
N ASP A 162 5.59 -11.27 10.19
CA ASP A 162 4.73 -12.41 10.55
C ASP A 162 3.86 -12.89 9.38
N PHE A 163 3.82 -12.14 8.26
CA PHE A 163 2.87 -12.43 7.18
C PHE A 163 3.33 -13.59 6.30
N ILE A 164 2.53 -14.65 6.33
CA ILE A 164 2.62 -15.76 5.40
C ILE A 164 1.25 -15.91 4.75
N PRO A 165 1.13 -15.75 3.42
CA PRO A 165 -0.14 -15.95 2.72
C PRO A 165 -0.55 -17.43 2.75
N ASP A 166 -1.84 -17.70 2.67
CA ASP A 166 -2.33 -19.03 2.38
C ASP A 166 -2.29 -19.32 0.86
N GLU A 167 -2.46 -20.60 0.49
CA GLU A 167 -2.40 -21.05 -0.90
C GLU A 167 -3.47 -20.38 -1.78
N LYS A 168 -4.66 -20.15 -1.24
CA LYS A 168 -5.74 -19.47 -1.96
C LYS A 168 -5.37 -18.01 -2.28
N THR A 169 -4.80 -17.31 -1.33
CA THR A 169 -4.32 -15.94 -1.49
C THR A 169 -3.16 -15.89 -2.49
N PHE A 170 -2.23 -16.85 -2.42
CA PHE A 170 -1.17 -17.00 -3.40
C PHE A 170 -1.71 -17.16 -4.82
N GLU A 171 -2.62 -18.12 -5.06
CA GLU A 171 -3.19 -18.36 -6.40
C GLU A 171 -3.94 -17.13 -6.93
N HIS A 172 -4.67 -16.42 -6.05
CA HIS A 172 -5.33 -15.18 -6.42
C HIS A 172 -4.35 -14.12 -6.91
N HIS A 173 -3.30 -13.85 -6.13
CA HIS A 173 -2.30 -12.83 -6.50
C HIS A 173 -1.41 -13.26 -7.65
N LYS A 174 -1.13 -14.54 -7.82
CA LYS A 174 -0.49 -15.11 -9.01
C LYS A 174 -1.31 -14.77 -10.26
N ALA A 175 -2.61 -15.05 -10.24
CA ALA A 175 -3.51 -14.73 -11.36
C ALA A 175 -3.54 -13.22 -11.67
N LEU A 176 -3.58 -12.36 -10.63
CA LEU A 176 -3.52 -10.90 -10.81
C LEU A 176 -2.20 -10.44 -11.44
N GLN A 177 -1.07 -11.02 -11.06
CA GLN A 177 0.23 -10.71 -11.65
C GLN A 177 0.30 -11.13 -13.12
N ILE A 178 -0.19 -12.32 -13.47
CA ILE A 178 -0.29 -12.81 -14.86
C ILE A 178 -1.12 -11.82 -15.69
N GLN A 179 -2.31 -11.46 -15.21
CA GLN A 179 -3.18 -10.50 -15.88
C GLN A 179 -2.51 -9.13 -16.06
N SER A 180 -1.83 -8.61 -15.04
CA SER A 180 -1.11 -7.35 -15.09
C SER A 180 0.01 -7.36 -16.14
N LEU A 181 0.79 -8.45 -16.22
CA LEU A 181 1.85 -8.62 -17.20
C LEU A 181 1.29 -8.71 -18.62
N HIS A 182 0.23 -9.49 -18.86
CA HIS A 182 -0.45 -9.53 -20.15
C HIS A 182 -0.93 -8.14 -20.57
N ASN A 183 -1.57 -7.40 -19.69
CA ASN A 183 -2.00 -6.04 -19.96
C ASN A 183 -0.82 -5.11 -20.30
N SER A 184 0.34 -5.29 -19.65
CA SER A 184 1.54 -4.51 -19.93
C SER A 184 2.06 -4.71 -21.36
N LEU A 185 1.89 -5.91 -21.93
CA LEU A 185 2.25 -6.21 -23.31
C LEU A 185 1.34 -5.52 -24.34
N LEU A 186 0.13 -5.13 -23.94
CA LEU A 186 -0.85 -4.41 -24.75
C LEU A 186 -0.72 -2.88 -24.66
N ASN A 187 0.20 -2.39 -23.84
CA ASN A 187 0.44 -0.96 -23.68
C ASN A 187 0.87 -0.28 -24.99
N LYS A 188 0.71 1.05 -25.03
CA LYS A 188 1.14 1.88 -26.17
C LYS A 188 2.59 1.59 -26.55
N PRO A 189 2.95 1.65 -27.84
CA PRO A 189 4.31 1.33 -28.32
C PRO A 189 5.42 2.08 -27.58
N THR A 190 5.19 3.35 -27.24
CA THR A 190 6.13 4.17 -26.46
C THR A 190 6.41 3.59 -25.07
N ASN A 191 5.38 3.17 -24.34
CA ASN A 191 5.54 2.57 -23.02
C ASN A 191 6.29 1.23 -23.10
N ARG A 192 6.00 0.44 -24.13
CA ARG A 192 6.71 -0.82 -24.39
C ARG A 192 8.18 -0.60 -24.73
N LEU A 193 8.49 0.47 -25.50
CA LEU A 193 9.86 0.87 -25.78
C LEU A 193 10.62 1.23 -24.50
N PHE A 194 10.05 2.09 -23.64
CA PHE A 194 10.67 2.46 -22.36
C PHE A 194 10.83 1.26 -21.43
N SER A 195 9.88 0.34 -21.39
CA SER A 195 10.00 -0.89 -20.60
C SER A 195 11.20 -1.73 -21.07
N ARG A 196 11.38 -1.90 -22.40
CA ARG A 196 12.53 -2.63 -22.97
C ARG A 196 13.85 -1.89 -22.72
N LEU A 197 13.85 -0.57 -22.85
CA LEU A 197 15.03 0.24 -22.56
C LEU A 197 15.46 0.11 -21.09
N SER A 198 14.51 0.10 -20.17
CA SER A 198 14.80 -0.10 -18.76
C SER A 198 15.51 -1.42 -18.48
N VAL A 199 15.12 -2.51 -19.13
CA VAL A 199 15.79 -3.83 -19.04
C VAL A 199 17.26 -3.76 -19.50
N LEU A 200 17.55 -2.94 -20.50
CA LEU A 200 18.92 -2.80 -21.04
C LEU A 200 19.83 -1.91 -20.16
N ILE A 201 19.25 -0.90 -19.50
CA ILE A 201 20.02 0.12 -18.77
C ILE A 201 20.11 -0.18 -17.28
N GLN A 202 19.06 -0.76 -16.70
CA GLN A 202 18.96 -0.98 -15.25
C GLN A 202 19.34 -2.43 -14.91
N ARG A 203 20.21 -2.59 -13.91
CA ARG A 203 20.50 -3.92 -13.34
C ARG A 203 19.24 -4.48 -12.67
N ASN A 204 19.11 -5.79 -12.68
CA ASN A 204 18.01 -6.52 -12.01
C ASN A 204 16.60 -6.11 -12.44
N THR A 205 16.46 -5.57 -13.67
CA THR A 205 15.16 -5.30 -14.28
C THR A 205 14.86 -6.40 -15.29
N GLN A 206 13.74 -7.10 -15.10
CA GLN A 206 13.37 -8.25 -15.91
C GLN A 206 12.38 -7.85 -17.01
N ALA A 207 12.50 -8.52 -18.14
CA ALA A 207 11.52 -8.34 -19.22
C ALA A 207 10.15 -8.92 -18.82
N PRO A 208 9.04 -8.22 -19.09
CA PRO A 208 7.71 -8.72 -18.74
C PRO A 208 7.39 -10.12 -19.28
N VAL A 209 7.94 -10.47 -20.46
CA VAL A 209 7.72 -11.80 -21.08
C VAL A 209 8.41 -12.88 -20.27
N GLU A 210 9.68 -12.70 -19.90
CA GLU A 210 10.46 -13.67 -19.12
C GLU A 210 9.83 -13.88 -17.72
N LEU A 211 9.35 -12.80 -17.12
CA LEU A 211 8.71 -12.87 -15.82
C LEU A 211 7.34 -13.57 -15.88
N LEU A 212 6.62 -13.42 -16.99
CA LEU A 212 5.33 -14.07 -17.19
C LEU A 212 5.46 -15.61 -17.18
N ASP A 213 6.45 -16.15 -17.89
CA ASP A 213 6.68 -17.60 -17.96
C ASP A 213 7.00 -18.18 -16.57
N VAL A 214 7.78 -17.44 -15.76
CA VAL A 214 8.13 -17.88 -14.42
C VAL A 214 6.93 -17.76 -13.47
N ILE A 215 6.16 -16.67 -13.51
CA ILE A 215 4.98 -16.50 -12.66
C ILE A 215 3.92 -17.57 -12.98
N ASP A 216 3.76 -17.93 -14.24
CA ASP A 216 2.81 -18.98 -14.61
C ASP A 216 3.18 -20.36 -14.03
N SER A 217 4.48 -20.64 -13.91
CA SER A 217 5.00 -21.93 -13.43
C SER A 217 5.29 -22.01 -11.94
N ILE A 218 5.41 -20.88 -11.23
CA ILE A 218 5.77 -20.87 -9.80
C ILE A 218 4.71 -21.57 -8.95
N THR A 219 5.15 -22.40 -7.99
CA THR A 219 4.29 -23.06 -7.00
C THR A 219 4.27 -22.30 -5.68
N PHE A 220 3.27 -22.58 -4.86
CA PHE A 220 3.16 -22.01 -3.51
C PHE A 220 4.38 -22.37 -2.64
N GLU A 221 4.80 -23.64 -2.69
CA GLU A 221 5.97 -24.10 -1.95
C GLU A 221 7.26 -23.39 -2.39
N GLN A 222 7.44 -23.16 -3.69
CA GLN A 222 8.59 -22.42 -4.20
C GLN A 222 8.59 -20.96 -3.73
N MET A 223 7.41 -20.32 -3.65
CA MET A 223 7.30 -18.97 -3.12
C MET A 223 7.68 -18.90 -1.64
N LEU A 224 7.29 -19.88 -0.82
CA LEU A 224 7.60 -19.92 0.61
C LEU A 224 9.09 -20.18 0.90
N ASN A 225 9.81 -20.79 -0.05
CA ASN A 225 11.24 -21.11 0.08
C ASN A 225 12.16 -20.03 -0.54
N CYS A 226 11.61 -18.96 -1.10
CA CYS A 226 12.34 -17.78 -1.58
C CYS A 226 12.42 -16.71 -0.51
#